data_db529480a012f187f6c3ff52d8567687
#
_entry.id   db529480a012f187f6c3ff52d8567687
#
_cell.length_a   1.000
_cell.length_b   1.000
_cell.length_c   1.000
_cell.angle_alpha   90.00
_cell.angle_beta   90.00
_cell.angle_gamma   90.00
#
_symmetry.space_group_name_H-M   'P 1'
#
loop_
_entity.id
_entity.type
_entity.pdbx_description
1 polymer ?
#
loop_
_entity_poly.entity_id
_entity_poly.type
_entity_poly.pdbx_seq_one_letter_code
_entity_poly.pdbx_strand_id
1 'polypeptide(L)'
;MTEHEEYCVSIRKSYIMPDHTLGGYTVTLWSWSSPDETWWYAAVREYLFADYNGSRRKALRQARRDARKLAGIFDCTNHDTNEEGMWQ
;
A
#
# COMPACT_ATOMS: atom_id res chain seq x y z
N MET A 1 -7.51 7.87 -26.53
CA MET A 1 -6.88 7.88 -25.29
C MET A 1 -7.67 7.10 -24.26
N THR A 2 -6.99 6.55 -23.39
CA THR A 2 -7.63 5.70 -22.43
C THR A 2 -8.05 6.46 -21.17
N GLU A 3 -9.10 5.99 -20.58
CA GLU A 3 -9.61 6.60 -19.39
C GLU A 3 -9.16 5.89 -18.14
N HIS A 4 -8.52 4.73 -18.26
CA HIS A 4 -8.13 4.11 -17.02
C HIS A 4 -6.75 4.48 -16.60
N GLU A 5 -6.54 4.38 -15.30
CA GLU A 5 -5.20 4.51 -14.76
C GLU A 5 -4.41 3.27 -15.15
N GLU A 6 -3.14 3.47 -15.50
CA GLU A 6 -2.26 2.34 -15.77
C GLU A 6 -1.63 1.81 -14.50
N TYR A 7 -1.70 2.58 -13.44
CA TYR A 7 -1.13 2.21 -12.14
C TYR A 7 -2.08 2.56 -11.03
N CYS A 8 -1.92 1.90 -9.90
CA CYS A 8 -2.53 2.36 -8.67
C CYS A 8 -1.68 1.91 -7.50
N VAL A 9 -1.82 2.62 -6.40
CA VAL A 9 -1.07 2.32 -5.18
C VAL A 9 -2.06 1.88 -4.12
N SER A 10 -1.68 0.90 -3.31
CA SER A 10 -2.52 0.48 -2.20
C SER A 10 -1.69 0.34 -0.94
N ILE A 11 -2.35 0.54 0.21
CA ILE A 11 -1.77 0.28 1.52
C ILE A 11 -2.66 -0.72 2.21
N ARG A 12 -2.11 -1.84 2.63
CA ARG A 12 -2.86 -2.89 3.29
C ARG A 12 -2.16 -3.35 4.54
N LYS A 13 -2.94 -3.95 5.43
CA LYS A 13 -2.38 -4.55 6.64
C LYS A 13 -1.59 -5.79 6.27
N SER A 14 -0.49 -5.98 6.95
CA SER A 14 0.39 -7.12 6.72
C SER A 14 0.42 -7.96 7.99
N TYR A 15 0.11 -9.25 7.87
CA TYR A 15 -0.03 -10.13 9.02
C TYR A 15 1.09 -11.14 9.08
N ILE A 16 1.50 -11.44 10.31
CA ILE A 16 2.54 -12.44 10.54
C ILE A 16 1.86 -13.79 10.74
N MET A 17 2.29 -14.77 9.96
CA MET A 17 1.75 -16.11 10.06
C MET A 17 2.55 -16.90 11.08
N PRO A 18 1.96 -17.93 11.72
CA PRO A 18 0.63 -18.45 11.47
C PRO A 18 -0.47 -17.80 12.28
N ASP A 19 -0.13 -16.90 13.19
CA ASP A 19 -1.07 -16.38 14.17
C ASP A 19 -1.99 -15.30 13.65
N HIS A 20 -1.74 -14.81 12.43
CA HIS A 20 -2.47 -13.68 11.87
C HIS A 20 -2.36 -12.44 12.73
N THR A 21 -1.21 -12.26 13.36
CA THR A 21 -0.95 -11.07 14.16
C THR A 21 -0.57 -9.93 13.22
N LEU A 22 -1.15 -8.77 13.45
CA LEU A 22 -0.82 -7.61 12.63
C LEU A 22 0.64 -7.24 12.87
N GLY A 23 1.43 -7.26 11.82
CA GLY A 23 2.86 -7.01 11.94
C GLY A 23 3.35 -5.77 11.24
N GLY A 24 2.52 -5.15 10.41
CA GLY A 24 2.95 -3.99 9.67
C GLY A 24 1.96 -3.61 8.60
N TYR A 25 2.47 -2.89 7.62
CA TYR A 25 1.67 -2.47 6.46
C TYR A 25 2.47 -2.74 5.19
N THR A 26 1.76 -2.94 4.10
CA THR A 26 2.37 -3.18 2.80
C THR A 26 1.87 -2.14 1.82
N VAL A 27 2.80 -1.46 1.17
CA VAL A 27 2.50 -0.53 0.09
C VAL A 27 2.82 -1.23 -1.21
N THR A 28 1.84 -1.28 -2.10
CA THR A 28 2.00 -1.97 -3.39
C THR A 28 1.70 -1.01 -4.52
N LEU A 29 2.57 -0.98 -5.51
CA LEU A 29 2.30 -0.31 -6.77
C LEU A 29 1.82 -1.38 -7.73
N TRP A 30 0.62 -1.18 -8.28
CA TRP A 30 0.01 -2.12 -9.21
C TRP A 30 0.05 -1.56 -10.60
N SER A 31 0.26 -2.42 -11.56
CA SER A 31 0.25 -2.06 -12.98
C SER A 31 -0.90 -2.79 -13.66
N TRP A 32 -1.66 -2.09 -14.45
CA TRP A 32 -2.77 -2.68 -15.19
C TRP A 32 -2.28 -3.37 -16.45
N SER A 33 -2.75 -4.58 -16.67
CA SER A 33 -2.43 -5.34 -17.87
C SER A 33 -3.67 -5.44 -18.71
N SER A 34 -3.67 -4.75 -19.84
CA SER A 34 -4.82 -4.70 -20.72
C SER A 34 -5.17 -6.05 -21.32
N PRO A 35 -4.21 -6.82 -21.81
CA PRO A 35 -4.56 -8.13 -22.39
C PRO A 35 -5.23 -9.05 -21.38
N ASP A 36 -4.80 -9.00 -20.11
CA ASP A 36 -5.32 -9.89 -19.10
C ASP A 36 -6.43 -9.25 -18.29
N GLU A 37 -6.62 -7.94 -18.44
CA GLU A 37 -7.61 -7.19 -17.71
C GLU A 37 -7.48 -7.42 -16.21
N THR A 38 -6.25 -7.33 -15.72
CA THR A 38 -5.98 -7.54 -14.32
C THR A 38 -4.82 -6.68 -13.87
N TRP A 39 -4.66 -6.58 -12.55
CA TRP A 39 -3.60 -5.80 -11.95
C TRP A 39 -2.46 -6.73 -11.54
N TRP A 40 -1.24 -6.30 -11.80
CA TRP A 40 -0.05 -7.05 -11.42
C TRP A 40 0.82 -6.20 -10.52
N TYR A 41 1.61 -6.84 -9.69
CA TYR A 41 2.58 -6.14 -8.86
C TYR A 41 3.62 -5.47 -9.74
N ALA A 42 3.87 -4.19 -9.51
CA ALA A 42 5.01 -3.53 -10.10
C ALA A 42 6.09 -3.32 -9.05
N ALA A 43 5.68 -3.06 -7.81
CA ALA A 43 6.62 -2.90 -6.71
C ALA A 43 5.87 -3.12 -5.40
N VAL A 44 6.58 -3.65 -4.40
CA VAL A 44 6.01 -3.92 -3.09
C VAL A 44 7.02 -3.52 -2.03
N ARG A 45 6.55 -2.89 -0.96
CA ARG A 45 7.41 -2.54 0.16
C ARG A 45 6.65 -2.72 1.46
N GLU A 46 7.31 -3.34 2.44
CA GLU A 46 6.71 -3.58 3.75
C GLU A 46 7.22 -2.60 4.78
N TYR A 47 6.33 -2.23 5.69
CA TYR A 47 6.64 -1.31 6.79
C TYR A 47 6.28 -2.05 8.07
N LEU A 48 7.28 -2.75 8.62
CA LEU A 48 7.06 -3.62 9.77
C LEU A 48 7.18 -2.81 11.05
N PHE A 49 6.30 -3.10 12.00
CA PHE A 49 6.33 -2.39 13.28
C PHE A 49 7.69 -2.52 13.96
N ALA A 50 8.33 -3.67 13.79
CA ALA A 50 9.62 -3.90 14.41
C ALA A 50 10.67 -2.89 13.96
N ASP A 51 10.55 -2.41 12.73
CA ASP A 51 11.49 -1.42 12.19
C ASP A 51 11.23 -0.03 12.71
N TYR A 52 10.13 0.14 13.44
CA TYR A 52 9.74 1.44 13.99
C TYR A 52 9.56 1.33 15.50
N ASN A 53 10.37 0.48 16.11
CA ASN A 53 10.36 0.26 17.56
C ASN A 53 8.98 -0.16 18.07
N GLY A 54 8.26 -0.93 17.25
CA GLY A 54 6.95 -1.42 17.61
C GLY A 54 5.82 -0.41 17.44
N SER A 55 6.09 0.76 16.90
CA SER A 55 5.09 1.80 16.79
C SER A 55 4.26 1.64 15.53
N ARG A 56 3.00 1.27 15.69
CA ARG A 56 2.08 1.16 14.57
C ARG A 56 1.86 2.51 13.90
N ARG A 57 1.76 3.55 14.72
CA ARG A 57 1.53 4.90 14.20
C ARG A 57 2.67 5.34 13.28
N LYS A 58 3.91 5.11 13.70
CA LYS A 58 5.05 5.52 12.91
C LYS A 58 5.16 4.74 11.62
N ALA A 59 4.92 3.43 11.69
CA ALA A 59 4.97 2.59 10.51
C ALA A 59 3.92 3.03 9.50
N LEU A 60 2.69 3.27 9.96
CA LEU A 60 1.61 3.67 9.07
C LEU A 60 1.86 5.05 8.48
N ARG A 61 2.39 5.97 9.29
CA ARG A 61 2.71 7.30 8.81
C ARG A 61 3.72 7.24 7.67
N GLN A 62 4.76 6.43 7.85
CA GLN A 62 5.78 6.30 6.84
C GLN A 62 5.22 5.62 5.58
N ALA A 63 4.41 4.58 5.76
CA ALA A 63 3.79 3.91 4.63
C ALA A 63 2.92 4.87 3.83
N ARG A 64 2.13 5.70 4.52
CA ARG A 64 1.27 6.66 3.86
C ARG A 64 2.05 7.74 3.14
N ARG A 65 3.13 8.20 3.75
CA ARG A 65 3.99 9.19 3.12
C ARG A 65 4.57 8.66 1.83
N ASP A 66 5.11 7.45 1.89
CA ASP A 66 5.75 6.86 0.72
C ASP A 66 4.72 6.51 -0.34
N ALA A 67 3.52 6.07 0.07
CA ALA A 67 2.47 5.76 -0.89
C ALA A 67 2.01 7.00 -1.63
N ARG A 68 1.89 8.13 -0.92
CA ARG A 68 1.50 9.39 -1.57
C ARG A 68 2.56 9.83 -2.55
N LYS A 69 3.83 9.69 -2.17
CA LYS A 69 4.92 10.06 -3.04
C LYS A 69 4.91 9.20 -4.31
N LEU A 70 4.70 7.91 -4.12
CA LEU A 70 4.68 6.97 -5.23
C LEU A 70 3.50 7.27 -6.16
N ALA A 71 2.33 7.52 -5.58
CA ALA A 71 1.15 7.85 -6.37
C ALA A 71 1.36 9.13 -7.17
N GLY A 72 2.09 10.09 -6.60
CA GLY A 72 2.41 11.31 -7.31
C GLY A 72 3.36 11.07 -8.47
N ILE A 73 4.36 10.21 -8.26
CA ILE A 73 5.32 9.89 -9.31
C ILE A 73 4.63 9.23 -10.50
N PHE A 74 3.71 8.32 -10.23
CA PHE A 74 3.00 7.59 -11.27
C PHE A 74 1.66 8.19 -11.65
N ASP A 75 1.30 9.31 -11.01
CA ASP A 75 0.08 10.04 -11.31
C ASP A 75 -1.13 9.12 -11.26
N CYS A 76 -1.31 8.46 -10.14
CA CYS A 76 -2.35 7.45 -10.00
C CYS A 76 -3.02 7.54 -8.63
N THR A 77 -4.07 6.76 -8.46
CA THR A 77 -4.86 6.72 -7.24
C THR A 77 -4.13 5.98 -6.14
N ASN A 78 -4.27 6.47 -4.91
CA ASN A 78 -3.73 5.84 -3.72
C ASN A 78 -4.89 5.31 -2.89
N HIS A 79 -4.98 3.98 -2.78
CA HIS A 79 -6.05 3.32 -2.04
C HIS A 79 -5.54 2.87 -0.68
N ASP A 80 -6.04 3.49 0.37
CA ASP A 80 -5.66 3.16 1.74
C ASP A 80 -6.78 2.36 2.37
N THR A 81 -6.61 1.04 2.43
CA THR A 81 -7.64 0.16 2.96
C THR A 81 -7.61 0.07 4.48
N ASN A 82 -6.79 0.89 5.12
CA ASN A 82 -6.70 0.93 6.58
C ASN A 82 -7.40 2.13 7.15
N GLU A 83 -8.28 2.72 6.37
CA GLU A 83 -8.89 3.98 6.74
C GLU A 83 -9.76 3.90 7.96
N GLU A 84 -10.28 2.72 8.25
CA GLU A 84 -11.13 2.64 9.42
C GLU A 84 -10.38 3.10 10.66
N GLY A 85 -9.06 2.97 10.64
CA GLY A 85 -8.26 3.47 11.74
C GLY A 85 -8.13 4.97 11.75
N MET A 86 -8.48 5.61 10.65
CA MET A 86 -8.39 7.05 10.54
C MET A 86 -9.67 7.74 10.88
N TRP A 87 -10.73 7.02 10.74
CA TRP A 87 -12.05 7.61 10.97
C TRP A 87 -12.26 7.97 12.40
N GLN A 88 -11.59 7.31 13.26
CA GLN A 88 -11.76 7.54 14.68
C GLN A 88 -10.89 8.62 15.23
#